data_d2b9339dcb11f362091bdf027e037d9b
#
_entry.id   d2b9339dcb11f362091bdf027e037d9b
#
_cell.length_a   1.000
_cell.length_b   1.000
_cell.length_c   1.000
_cell.angle_alpha   90.00
_cell.angle_beta   90.00
_cell.angle_gamma   90.00
#
_symmetry.space_group_name_H-M   'P 1'
#
loop_
_entity.id
_entity.type
_entity.pdbx_description
1 polymer ?
#
loop_
_entity_poly.entity_id
_entity_poly.type
_entity_poly.pdbx_seq_one_letter_code
_entity_poly.pdbx_strand_id
1 'polypeptide(L)'
;MKLYLTGEPCSQQRHCYYIQGGNSSFIMDCGYQRCYRGDELPHLTPDQIRSSRYLFLTHSHENQSGALPYLLSNGFTGRVVLTTETARQLPIAIDDPIVLEGLSVPYAEAPLPGGLSVMWGRSGHCSGSAWYRIAENGRSLFFSGDYYDCARVHSRDPIEGLSADLAVLDCDY
;
A
#
# COMPACT_ATOMS: atom_id res chain seq x y z
N MET A 1 -11.41 2.96 -12.20
CA MET A 1 -11.02 3.06 -10.78
C MET A 1 -11.35 4.44 -10.23
N LYS A 2 -11.75 4.54 -8.96
CA LYS A 2 -11.93 5.80 -8.20
C LYS A 2 -11.04 5.73 -6.97
N LEU A 3 -10.29 6.79 -6.70
CA LEU A 3 -9.42 6.91 -5.53
C LEU A 3 -10.06 7.85 -4.52
N TYR A 4 -10.08 7.43 -3.26
CA TYR A 4 -10.58 8.19 -2.11
C TYR A 4 -9.43 8.38 -1.11
N LEU A 5 -9.21 9.63 -0.74
CA LEU A 5 -8.25 9.99 0.31
C LEU A 5 -8.93 9.75 1.67
N THR A 6 -8.55 8.71 2.36
CA THR A 6 -9.14 8.31 3.65
C THR A 6 -8.21 8.52 4.83
N GLY A 7 -6.95 8.83 4.54
CA GLY A 7 -5.98 9.35 5.48
C GLY A 7 -5.95 10.87 5.48
N GLU A 8 -4.83 11.45 5.88
CA GLU A 8 -4.59 12.88 5.80
C GLU A 8 -3.68 13.19 4.61
N PRO A 9 -4.22 13.74 3.51
CA PRO A 9 -3.41 14.08 2.35
C PRO A 9 -2.46 15.24 2.70
N CYS A 10 -1.29 15.24 2.07
CA CYS A 10 -0.26 16.27 2.24
C CYS A 10 0.33 16.36 3.65
N SER A 11 0.27 15.29 4.44
CA SER A 11 1.01 15.17 5.70
C SER A 11 1.82 13.88 5.70
N GLN A 12 2.92 13.85 6.43
CA GLN A 12 3.73 12.65 6.67
C GLN A 12 3.04 11.66 7.63
N GLN A 13 1.78 11.86 7.92
CA GLN A 13 1.04 11.16 8.95
C GLN A 13 -0.19 10.51 8.34
N ARG A 14 -0.50 9.29 8.74
CA ARG A 14 -1.73 8.59 8.43
C ARG A 14 -2.03 8.43 6.93
N HIS A 15 -1.10 7.81 6.20
CA HIS A 15 -1.33 7.45 4.79
C HIS A 15 -2.37 6.33 4.69
N CYS A 16 -3.45 6.59 3.98
CA CYS A 16 -4.47 5.59 3.69
C CYS A 16 -5.30 6.03 2.49
N TYR A 17 -5.40 5.15 1.52
CA TYR A 17 -6.14 5.42 0.29
C TYR A 17 -7.07 4.24 0.03
N TYR A 18 -8.36 4.51 -0.17
CA TYR A 18 -9.32 3.49 -0.62
C TYR A 18 -9.52 3.62 -2.12
N ILE A 19 -9.38 2.50 -2.83
CA ILE A 19 -9.56 2.45 -4.27
C ILE A 19 -10.76 1.55 -4.59
N GLN A 20 -11.74 2.14 -5.26
CA GLN A 20 -12.88 1.44 -5.82
C GLN A 20 -12.59 1.09 -7.27
N GLY A 21 -12.32 -0.17 -7.53
CA GLY A 21 -12.19 -0.72 -8.89
C GLY A 21 -13.53 -1.11 -9.51
N GLY A 22 -13.48 -1.68 -10.70
CA GLY A 22 -14.66 -2.23 -11.38
C GLY A 22 -15.11 -3.57 -10.79
N ASN A 23 -14.15 -4.45 -10.50
CA ASN A 23 -14.41 -5.80 -9.96
C ASN A 23 -13.88 -5.98 -8.54
N SER A 24 -12.95 -5.16 -8.12
CA SER A 24 -12.30 -5.27 -6.81
C SER A 24 -12.05 -3.91 -6.20
N SER A 25 -12.29 -3.79 -4.90
CA SER A 25 -11.83 -2.65 -4.11
C SER A 25 -10.61 -3.05 -3.30
N PHE A 26 -9.74 -2.09 -3.02
CA PHE A 26 -8.54 -2.33 -2.23
C PHE A 26 -8.10 -1.07 -1.48
N ILE A 27 -7.24 -1.26 -0.51
CA ILE A 27 -6.65 -0.20 0.30
C ILE A 27 -5.15 -0.15 0.01
N MET A 28 -4.61 1.06 -0.14
CA MET A 28 -3.17 1.33 -0.15
C MET A 28 -2.79 1.99 1.14
N ASP A 29 -1.91 1.38 1.88
CA ASP A 29 -1.49 1.71 3.22
C ASP A 29 -2.66 1.89 4.21
N CYS A 30 -2.38 1.83 5.48
CA CYS A 30 -3.36 2.01 6.55
C CYS A 30 -2.66 2.58 7.79
N GLY A 31 -2.13 3.77 7.64
CA GLY A 31 -1.45 4.47 8.73
C GLY A 31 -2.41 5.00 9.77
N TYR A 32 -1.86 5.27 10.96
CA TYR A 32 -2.55 6.08 11.95
C TYR A 32 -1.63 7.18 12.46
N GLN A 33 -2.20 8.17 13.12
CA GLN A 33 -1.46 9.26 13.71
C GLN A 33 -1.61 9.23 15.22
N ARG A 34 -0.49 9.26 15.92
CA ARG A 34 -0.48 9.52 17.36
C ARG A 34 -0.67 11.01 17.63
N CYS A 35 -1.72 11.35 18.35
CA CYS A 35 -2.00 12.72 18.74
C CYS A 35 -2.08 12.84 20.26
N TYR A 36 -1.75 14.04 20.77
CA TYR A 36 -1.89 14.33 22.21
C TYR A 36 -3.34 14.19 22.73
N ARG A 37 -4.33 14.29 21.82
CA ARG A 37 -5.77 14.19 22.14
C ARG A 37 -6.37 12.80 21.87
N GLY A 38 -5.58 11.84 21.47
CA GLY A 38 -5.99 10.49 21.08
C GLY A 38 -5.51 10.15 19.66
N ASP A 39 -5.39 8.86 19.39
CA ASP A 39 -4.92 8.39 18.08
C ASP A 39 -5.98 8.65 17.01
N GLU A 40 -5.56 9.15 15.86
CA GLU A 40 -6.43 9.36 14.72
C GLU A 40 -6.29 8.21 13.71
N LEU A 41 -7.40 7.57 13.42
CA LEU A 41 -7.51 6.45 12.49
C LEU A 41 -7.93 6.93 11.09
N PRO A 42 -7.68 6.13 10.05
CA PRO A 42 -8.17 6.44 8.70
C PRO A 42 -9.71 6.53 8.67
N HIS A 43 -10.23 7.47 7.87
CA HIS A 43 -11.66 7.67 7.68
C HIS A 43 -12.25 6.66 6.68
N LEU A 44 -12.15 5.37 7.00
CA LEU A 44 -12.76 4.29 6.23
C LEU A 44 -14.12 3.94 6.79
N THR A 45 -15.11 3.83 5.92
CA THR A 45 -16.42 3.29 6.33
C THR A 45 -16.32 1.78 6.54
N PRO A 46 -17.20 1.20 7.39
CA PRO A 46 -17.24 -0.25 7.57
C PRO A 46 -17.44 -1.03 6.26
N ASP A 47 -18.17 -0.46 5.28
CA ASP A 47 -18.37 -1.10 3.98
C ASP A 47 -17.11 -1.06 3.12
N GLN A 48 -16.34 0.03 3.16
CA GLN A 48 -15.05 0.12 2.49
C GLN A 48 -14.06 -0.91 3.06
N ILE A 49 -14.01 -1.06 4.38
CA ILE A 49 -13.16 -2.07 5.04
C ILE A 49 -13.57 -3.48 4.59
N ARG A 50 -14.84 -3.84 4.72
CA ARG A 50 -15.34 -5.19 4.41
C ARG A 50 -15.30 -5.53 2.92
N SER A 51 -15.47 -4.54 2.03
CA SER A 51 -15.42 -4.76 0.59
C SER A 51 -14.02 -4.81 0.01
N SER A 52 -13.01 -4.39 0.77
CA SER A 52 -11.61 -4.39 0.31
C SER A 52 -11.08 -5.81 0.22
N ARG A 53 -10.74 -6.22 -1.01
CA ARG A 53 -10.16 -7.54 -1.29
C ARG A 53 -8.67 -7.61 -0.94
N TYR A 54 -7.99 -6.47 -1.01
CA TYR A 54 -6.55 -6.36 -0.74
C TYR A 54 -6.25 -5.14 0.11
N LEU A 55 -5.21 -5.27 0.92
CA LEU A 55 -4.47 -4.17 1.51
C LEU A 55 -3.03 -4.28 1.01
N PHE A 56 -2.58 -3.31 0.23
CA PHE A 56 -1.18 -3.19 -0.19
C PHE A 56 -0.45 -2.32 0.82
N LEU A 57 0.61 -2.84 1.42
CA LEU A 57 1.47 -2.07 2.32
C LEU A 57 2.78 -1.72 1.62
N THR A 58 3.08 -0.43 1.55
CA THR A 58 4.35 0.05 0.97
C THR A 58 5.52 -0.27 1.88
N HIS A 59 5.37 -0.12 3.18
CA HIS A 59 6.35 -0.49 4.20
C HIS A 59 5.75 -0.52 5.61
N SER A 60 6.60 -0.77 6.62
CA SER A 60 6.18 -1.09 7.98
C SER A 60 6.02 0.10 8.92
N HIS A 61 6.33 1.34 8.50
CA HIS A 61 6.21 2.49 9.38
C HIS A 61 4.77 2.73 9.85
N GLU A 62 4.63 3.31 11.03
CA GLU A 62 3.35 3.49 11.72
C GLU A 62 2.35 4.35 10.92
N ASN A 63 2.85 5.35 10.20
CA ASN A 63 2.07 6.21 9.32
C ASN A 63 1.60 5.52 8.02
N GLN A 64 2.08 4.31 7.70
CA GLN A 64 1.64 3.48 6.58
C GLN A 64 0.95 2.18 7.01
N SER A 65 1.27 1.61 8.16
CA SER A 65 0.78 0.28 8.56
C SER A 65 0.08 0.25 9.92
N GLY A 66 0.19 1.32 10.71
CA GLY A 66 -0.19 1.31 12.12
C GLY A 66 -1.67 1.07 12.40
N ALA A 67 -2.58 1.35 11.46
CA ALA A 67 -4.01 1.07 11.61
C ALA A 67 -4.41 -0.36 11.16
N LEU A 68 -3.46 -1.23 10.82
CA LEU A 68 -3.76 -2.61 10.44
C LEU A 68 -4.55 -3.37 11.51
N PRO A 69 -4.24 -3.31 12.83
CA PRO A 69 -5.07 -3.94 13.86
C PRO A 69 -6.51 -3.43 13.87
N TYR A 70 -6.69 -2.14 13.61
CA TYR A 70 -8.02 -1.54 13.49
C TYR A 70 -8.80 -2.10 12.30
N LEU A 71 -8.19 -2.22 11.12
CA LEU A 71 -8.85 -2.82 9.94
C LEU A 71 -9.28 -4.26 10.22
N LEU A 72 -8.39 -5.07 10.77
CA LEU A 72 -8.68 -6.46 11.11
C LEU A 72 -9.84 -6.58 12.10
N SER A 73 -9.87 -5.76 13.15
CA SER A 73 -10.95 -5.78 14.15
C SER A 73 -12.28 -5.21 13.63
N ASN A 74 -12.26 -4.47 12.51
CA ASN A 74 -13.46 -3.89 11.88
C ASN A 74 -13.94 -4.65 10.64
N GLY A 75 -13.48 -5.90 10.47
CA GLY A 75 -14.02 -6.83 9.49
C GLY A 75 -13.30 -6.82 8.14
N PHE A 76 -12.05 -6.36 8.07
CA PHE A 76 -11.21 -6.63 6.91
C PHE A 76 -10.88 -8.12 6.86
N THR A 77 -11.27 -8.76 5.78
CA THR A 77 -11.05 -10.19 5.49
C THR A 77 -10.27 -10.39 4.18
N GLY A 78 -9.81 -9.29 3.58
CA GLY A 78 -8.97 -9.32 2.40
C GLY A 78 -7.55 -9.80 2.70
N ARG A 79 -6.74 -9.96 1.65
CA ARG A 79 -5.34 -10.36 1.80
C ARG A 79 -4.41 -9.15 1.85
N VAL A 80 -3.42 -9.21 2.72
CA VAL A 80 -2.37 -8.19 2.80
C VAL A 80 -1.28 -8.53 1.80
N VAL A 81 -0.89 -7.54 0.98
CA VAL A 81 0.16 -7.65 -0.04
C VAL A 81 1.35 -6.80 0.39
N LEU A 82 2.52 -7.39 0.53
CA LEU A 82 3.70 -6.72 1.07
C LEU A 82 4.97 -7.50 0.73
N THR A 83 6.14 -6.94 1.04
CA THR A 83 7.41 -7.66 0.95
C THR A 83 7.63 -8.57 2.19
N THR A 84 8.49 -9.56 2.05
CA THR A 84 8.91 -10.43 3.17
C THR A 84 9.45 -9.60 4.35
N GLU A 85 10.24 -8.60 4.05
CA GLU A 85 10.88 -7.79 5.10
C GLU A 85 9.90 -6.86 5.80
N THR A 86 8.96 -6.26 5.07
CA THR A 86 7.85 -5.51 5.67
C THR A 86 7.03 -6.41 6.61
N ALA A 87 6.71 -7.64 6.20
CA ALA A 87 5.97 -8.58 7.04
C ALA A 87 6.68 -8.91 8.36
N ARG A 88 8.02 -9.04 8.34
CA ARG A 88 8.83 -9.30 9.54
C ARG A 88 8.88 -8.14 10.52
N GLN A 89 8.75 -6.92 10.02
CA GLN A 89 8.83 -5.68 10.81
C GLN A 89 7.50 -5.26 11.42
N LEU A 90 6.38 -5.81 10.94
CA LEU A 90 5.07 -5.49 11.51
C LEU A 90 4.96 -5.98 12.95
N PRO A 91 4.28 -5.21 13.84
CA PRO A 91 4.10 -5.58 15.24
C PRO A 91 3.13 -6.75 15.46
N ILE A 92 2.42 -7.15 14.41
CA ILE A 92 1.46 -8.26 14.42
C ILE A 92 1.74 -9.21 13.26
N ALA A 93 1.51 -10.49 13.48
CA ALA A 93 1.57 -11.49 12.41
C ALA A 93 0.36 -11.35 11.48
N ILE A 94 0.59 -11.47 10.19
CA ILE A 94 -0.46 -11.47 9.16
C ILE A 94 -0.73 -12.92 8.77
N ASP A 95 -2.00 -13.29 8.79
CA ASP A 95 -2.43 -14.60 8.35
C ASP A 95 -2.52 -14.63 6.80
N ASP A 96 -1.92 -15.63 6.18
CA ASP A 96 -1.89 -15.86 4.72
C ASP A 96 -1.61 -14.61 3.85
N PRO A 97 -0.51 -13.87 4.06
CA PRO A 97 -0.19 -12.71 3.25
C PRO A 97 0.21 -13.11 1.82
N ILE A 98 0.03 -12.19 0.86
CA ILE A 98 0.66 -12.29 -0.46
C ILE A 98 2.03 -11.63 -0.38
N VAL A 99 3.07 -12.45 -0.34
CA VAL A 99 4.45 -11.97 -0.32
C VAL A 99 4.93 -11.71 -1.74
N LEU A 100 5.35 -10.47 -2.02
CA LEU A 100 5.69 -10.00 -3.36
C LEU A 100 6.81 -10.82 -4.02
N GLU A 101 7.84 -11.16 -3.27
CA GLU A 101 8.99 -11.95 -3.76
C GLU A 101 8.61 -13.39 -4.14
N GLY A 102 7.51 -13.91 -3.59
CA GLY A 102 6.92 -15.19 -3.97
C GLY A 102 5.95 -15.08 -5.14
N LEU A 103 5.46 -13.87 -5.42
CA LEU A 103 4.50 -13.62 -6.49
C LEU A 103 5.20 -13.30 -7.82
N SER A 104 6.18 -12.40 -7.82
CA SER A 104 6.94 -11.99 -9.02
C SER A 104 8.27 -11.33 -8.66
N VAL A 105 9.12 -11.16 -9.66
CA VAL A 105 10.32 -10.30 -9.54
C VAL A 105 9.95 -8.83 -9.79
N PRO A 106 10.75 -7.86 -9.31
CA PRO A 106 10.53 -6.45 -9.62
C PRO A 106 10.32 -6.19 -11.13
N TYR A 107 9.42 -5.25 -11.44
CA TYR A 107 8.95 -4.89 -12.79
C TYR A 107 8.14 -5.96 -13.54
N ALA A 108 8.02 -7.16 -13.03
CA ALA A 108 7.14 -8.16 -13.63
C ALA A 108 5.70 -7.96 -13.13
N GLU A 109 4.79 -7.86 -14.08
CA GLU A 109 3.36 -7.80 -13.78
C GLU A 109 2.84 -9.20 -13.43
N ALA A 110 2.16 -9.33 -12.30
CA ALA A 110 1.57 -10.58 -11.83
C ALA A 110 0.07 -10.43 -11.61
N PRO A 111 -0.74 -11.41 -12.04
CA PRO A 111 -2.19 -11.39 -11.82
C PRO A 111 -2.53 -11.68 -10.35
N LEU A 112 -3.55 -10.98 -9.86
CA LEU A 112 -4.20 -11.26 -8.59
C LEU A 112 -5.66 -11.68 -8.80
N PRO A 113 -6.21 -12.55 -7.96
CA PRO A 113 -7.62 -12.90 -8.00
C PRO A 113 -8.54 -11.67 -8.00
N GLY A 114 -9.61 -11.70 -8.80
CA GLY A 114 -10.56 -10.59 -8.92
C GLY A 114 -10.24 -9.60 -10.03
N GLY A 115 -9.29 -9.93 -10.93
CA GLY A 115 -9.03 -9.16 -12.15
C GLY A 115 -8.06 -8.00 -11.98
N LEU A 116 -7.39 -7.92 -10.84
CA LEU A 116 -6.26 -7.02 -10.63
C LEU A 116 -4.97 -7.64 -11.17
N SER A 117 -4.03 -6.79 -11.56
CA SER A 117 -2.63 -7.16 -11.69
C SER A 117 -1.77 -6.18 -10.89
N VAL A 118 -0.65 -6.66 -10.40
CA VAL A 118 0.32 -5.86 -9.64
C VAL A 118 1.70 -5.99 -10.25
N MET A 119 2.37 -4.87 -10.38
CA MET A 119 3.81 -4.73 -10.61
C MET A 119 4.37 -3.99 -9.41
N TRP A 120 5.57 -4.33 -8.99
CA TRP A 120 6.22 -3.73 -7.83
C TRP A 120 7.71 -3.55 -8.03
N GLY A 121 8.31 -2.77 -7.17
CA GLY A 121 9.75 -2.64 -7.03
C GLY A 121 10.11 -1.99 -5.71
N ARG A 122 11.37 -1.99 -5.37
CA ARG A 122 11.88 -1.42 -4.11
C ARG A 122 11.93 0.10 -4.19
N SER A 123 11.47 0.79 -3.15
CA SER A 123 11.41 2.26 -3.13
C SER A 123 12.68 2.92 -2.56
N GLY A 124 13.56 2.16 -1.91
CA GLY A 124 14.84 2.67 -1.38
C GLY A 124 14.74 3.41 -0.05
N HIS A 125 13.54 3.62 0.48
CA HIS A 125 13.29 4.36 1.71
C HIS A 125 13.77 3.60 2.96
N CYS A 126 13.32 2.37 3.12
CA CYS A 126 13.75 1.50 4.22
C CYS A 126 13.82 0.03 3.76
N SER A 127 14.27 -0.85 4.66
CA SER A 127 14.30 -2.29 4.37
C SER A 127 12.88 -2.82 4.14
N GLY A 128 12.65 -3.41 2.97
CA GLY A 128 11.33 -3.94 2.57
C GLY A 128 10.40 -2.93 1.92
N SER A 129 10.74 -1.64 1.86
CA SER A 129 9.87 -0.64 1.24
C SER A 129 9.70 -0.88 -0.26
N ALA A 130 8.46 -0.71 -0.74
CA ALA A 130 8.07 -1.00 -2.11
C ALA A 130 7.16 0.08 -2.71
N TRP A 131 7.33 0.32 -4.00
CA TRP A 131 6.36 1.01 -4.84
C TRP A 131 5.48 -0.02 -5.56
N TYR A 132 4.29 0.40 -5.98
CA TYR A 132 3.30 -0.44 -6.65
C TYR A 132 2.74 0.22 -7.90
N ARG A 133 2.53 -0.57 -8.94
CA ARG A 133 1.64 -0.26 -10.05
C ARG A 133 0.54 -1.31 -10.09
N ILE A 134 -0.70 -0.89 -9.89
CA ILE A 134 -1.86 -1.78 -9.84
C ILE A 134 -2.75 -1.48 -11.05
N ALA A 135 -3.12 -2.52 -11.78
CA ALA A 135 -3.96 -2.36 -12.96
C ALA A 135 -5.22 -3.23 -12.90
N GLU A 136 -6.31 -2.72 -13.49
CA GLU A 136 -7.59 -3.40 -13.63
C GLU A 136 -8.31 -2.86 -14.87
N ASN A 137 -8.77 -3.76 -15.75
CA ASN A 137 -9.58 -3.40 -16.94
C ASN A 137 -8.95 -2.28 -17.80
N GLY A 138 -7.64 -2.35 -18.04
CA GLY A 138 -6.91 -1.38 -18.87
C GLY A 138 -6.68 -0.02 -18.19
N ARG A 139 -6.99 0.14 -16.91
CA ARG A 139 -6.67 1.32 -16.10
C ARG A 139 -5.62 0.96 -15.07
N SER A 140 -4.71 1.89 -14.81
CA SER A 140 -3.61 1.67 -13.89
C SER A 140 -3.39 2.82 -12.91
N LEU A 141 -2.93 2.47 -11.73
CA LEU A 141 -2.66 3.35 -10.62
C LEU A 141 -1.24 3.07 -10.11
N PHE A 142 -0.45 4.10 -9.95
CA PHE A 142 0.91 4.01 -9.42
C PHE A 142 0.97 4.65 -8.03
N PHE A 143 1.65 3.97 -7.11
CA PHE A 143 1.97 4.47 -5.77
C PHE A 143 3.47 4.34 -5.54
N SER A 144 4.14 5.46 -5.28
CA SER A 144 5.57 5.44 -4.95
C SER A 144 5.84 4.88 -3.54
N GLY A 145 4.87 4.98 -2.62
CA GLY A 145 5.16 4.98 -1.20
C GLY A 145 6.18 6.08 -0.89
N ASP A 146 6.86 6.00 0.23
CA ASP A 146 8.00 6.86 0.51
C ASP A 146 9.16 6.40 -0.40
N TYR A 147 9.46 7.21 -1.41
CA TYR A 147 10.44 6.88 -2.44
C TYR A 147 11.71 7.71 -2.27
N TYR A 148 12.85 7.04 -2.18
CA TYR A 148 14.12 7.70 -1.97
C TYR A 148 15.05 7.54 -3.17
N ASP A 149 15.10 8.55 -4.04
CA ASP A 149 15.85 8.52 -5.29
C ASP A 149 17.36 8.40 -5.09
N CYS A 150 17.90 8.99 -4.04
CA CYS A 150 19.32 8.98 -3.71
C CYS A 150 19.71 7.87 -2.73
N ALA A 151 18.94 6.77 -2.66
CA ALA A 151 19.20 5.67 -1.73
C ALA A 151 20.62 5.10 -1.90
N ARG A 152 21.37 5.08 -0.79
CA ARG A 152 22.75 4.54 -0.74
C ARG A 152 22.85 3.27 0.10
N VAL A 153 21.88 3.03 0.96
CA VAL A 153 21.87 1.91 1.91
C VAL A 153 20.89 0.82 1.48
N HIS A 154 19.69 1.21 1.08
CA HIS A 154 18.66 0.28 0.62
C HIS A 154 18.61 0.21 -0.90
N SER A 155 18.35 -1.00 -1.40
CA SER A 155 18.17 -1.20 -2.84
C SER A 155 16.94 -0.45 -3.33
N ARG A 156 17.07 0.20 -4.48
CA ARG A 156 16.02 0.91 -5.18
C ARG A 156 15.83 0.34 -6.58
N ASP A 157 14.61 0.23 -7.01
CA ASP A 157 14.24 -0.06 -8.39
C ASP A 157 13.67 1.23 -9.00
N PRO A 158 14.33 1.82 -10.01
CA PRO A 158 13.95 3.09 -10.61
C PRO A 158 12.50 3.12 -11.12
N ILE A 159 11.83 4.28 -11.00
CA ILE A 159 10.46 4.47 -11.48
C ILE A 159 10.39 5.20 -12.82
N GLU A 160 11.53 5.63 -13.35
CA GLU A 160 11.65 6.32 -14.62
C GLU A 160 11.17 5.44 -15.77
N GLY A 161 10.29 5.98 -16.60
CA GLY A 161 9.71 5.27 -17.74
C GLY A 161 8.48 4.42 -17.38
N LEU A 162 8.09 4.31 -16.10
CA LEU A 162 6.81 3.73 -15.74
C LEU A 162 5.66 4.66 -16.13
N SER A 163 4.57 4.09 -16.58
CA SER A 163 3.37 4.83 -16.93
C SER A 163 2.15 4.32 -16.16
N ALA A 164 1.27 5.24 -15.77
CA ALA A 164 -0.01 4.94 -15.15
C ALA A 164 -1.04 6.01 -15.53
N ASP A 165 -2.34 5.66 -15.44
CA ASP A 165 -3.42 6.65 -15.66
C ASP A 165 -3.51 7.65 -14.51
N LEU A 166 -3.12 7.24 -13.31
CA LEU A 166 -3.05 8.08 -12.11
C LEU A 166 -1.82 7.69 -11.28
N ALA A 167 -1.16 8.67 -10.68
CA ALA A 167 -0.04 8.44 -9.76
C ALA A 167 -0.28 9.16 -8.43
N VAL A 168 0.08 8.48 -7.35
CA VAL A 168 0.25 9.06 -6.01
C VAL A 168 1.74 8.99 -5.71
N LEU A 169 2.36 10.14 -5.57
CA LEU A 169 3.80 10.27 -5.40
C LEU A 169 4.13 10.88 -4.05
N ASP A 170 5.17 10.36 -3.43
CA ASP A 170 5.85 11.04 -2.34
C ASP A 170 6.50 12.32 -2.85
N CYS A 171 6.30 13.42 -2.14
CA CYS A 171 6.83 14.76 -2.46
C CYS A 171 7.69 15.31 -1.32
N ASP A 172 8.16 14.45 -0.42
CA ASP A 172 9.01 14.84 0.69
C ASP A 172 10.45 15.04 0.21
N TYR A 173 11.01 16.21 0.50
CA TYR A 173 12.36 16.63 0.12
C TYR A 173 13.28 16.62 1.32
#